data_19f4291a75e2f1da7a73f1a7e4a434c7
#
_entry.id   19f4291a75e2f1da7a73f1a7e4a434c7
#
_cell.length_a   1.000
_cell.length_b   1.000
_cell.length_c   1.000
_cell.angle_alpha   90.00
_cell.angle_beta   90.00
_cell.angle_gamma   90.00
#
_symmetry.space_group_name_H-M   'P 1'
#
loop_
_entity.id
_entity.type
_entity.pdbx_description
1 polymer ?
#
loop_
_entity_poly.entity_id
_entity_poly.type
_entity_poly.pdbx_seq_one_letter_code
_entity_poly.pdbx_strand_id
1 'polypeptide(L)'
;MDRIKEIRKAIDSIDTDLLKLLNDRAQLAIELGEIKNELRLAIYDPSREREIIKMMLSKNDGPLDDQAVVGLFQRIIDESRRVEKFSVSSDKNITTENKQRESK
;
A
#
# COMPACT_ATOMS: atom_id res chain seq x y z
N MET A 1 16.41 -26.07 18.25
CA MET A 1 15.29 -25.14 18.32
C MET A 1 14.43 -25.17 17.10
N ASP A 2 13.97 -26.35 16.82
CA ASP A 2 13.17 -26.56 15.61
C ASP A 2 11.89 -25.74 15.61
N ARG A 3 11.26 -25.59 16.79
CA ARG A 3 10.03 -24.86 16.88
C ARG A 3 10.20 -23.38 16.52
N ILE A 4 11.30 -22.78 16.96
CA ILE A 4 11.59 -21.39 16.61
C ILE A 4 11.79 -21.25 15.11
N LYS A 5 12.54 -22.18 14.51
CA LYS A 5 12.78 -22.15 13.07
C LYS A 5 11.48 -22.32 12.29
N GLU A 6 10.61 -23.20 12.74
CA GLU A 6 9.32 -23.43 12.08
C GLU A 6 8.49 -22.16 12.10
N ILE A 7 8.41 -21.49 13.26
CA ILE A 7 7.62 -20.28 13.39
C ILE A 7 8.18 -19.18 12.51
N ARG A 8 9.52 -19.04 12.50
CA ARG A 8 10.16 -18.02 11.65
C ARG A 8 9.88 -18.27 10.17
N LYS A 9 9.90 -19.53 9.74
CA LYS A 9 9.56 -19.87 8.37
C LYS A 9 8.13 -19.47 8.04
N ALA A 10 7.22 -19.72 8.96
CA ALA A 10 5.82 -19.35 8.77
C ALA A 10 5.68 -17.83 8.65
N ILE A 11 6.40 -17.09 9.50
CA ILE A 11 6.41 -15.62 9.43
C ILE A 11 6.97 -15.14 8.11
N ASP A 12 8.08 -15.74 7.66
CA ASP A 12 8.69 -15.36 6.38
C ASP A 12 7.73 -15.57 5.22
N SER A 13 6.98 -16.65 5.26
CA SER A 13 6.00 -16.94 4.23
C SER A 13 4.89 -15.88 4.22
N ILE A 14 4.41 -15.52 5.40
CA ILE A 14 3.38 -14.48 5.54
C ILE A 14 3.93 -13.15 5.03
N ASP A 15 5.17 -12.81 5.39
CA ASP A 15 5.78 -11.55 4.96
C ASP A 15 5.90 -11.50 3.44
N THR A 16 6.25 -12.60 2.82
CA THR A 16 6.35 -12.67 1.37
C THR A 16 5.00 -12.43 0.71
N ASP A 17 3.95 -13.07 1.24
CA ASP A 17 2.59 -12.85 0.73
C ASP A 17 2.13 -11.43 0.96
N LEU A 18 2.46 -10.89 2.13
CA LEU A 18 2.11 -9.51 2.48
C LEU A 18 2.77 -8.52 1.51
N LEU A 19 4.06 -8.74 1.21
CA LEU A 19 4.76 -7.86 0.28
C LEU A 19 4.08 -7.89 -1.09
N LYS A 20 3.72 -9.07 -1.56
CA LYS A 20 3.03 -9.19 -2.84
C LYS A 20 1.71 -8.43 -2.83
N LEU A 21 0.92 -8.60 -1.77
CA LEU A 21 -0.38 -7.92 -1.65
C LEU A 21 -0.22 -6.41 -1.58
N LEU A 22 0.80 -5.94 -0.87
CA LEU A 22 1.06 -4.50 -0.79
C LEU A 22 1.42 -3.93 -2.17
N ASN A 23 2.19 -4.66 -2.94
CA ASN A 23 2.55 -4.22 -4.29
C ASN A 23 1.36 -4.31 -5.24
N ASP A 24 0.51 -5.31 -5.11
CA ASP A 24 -0.72 -5.40 -5.90
C ASP A 24 -1.61 -4.18 -5.61
N ARG A 25 -1.73 -3.84 -4.33
CA ARG A 25 -2.50 -2.67 -3.91
C ARG A 25 -1.90 -1.38 -4.47
N ALA A 26 -0.57 -1.27 -4.42
CA ALA A 26 0.12 -0.10 -4.94
C ALA A 26 -0.11 0.04 -6.46
N GLN A 27 -0.14 -1.07 -7.19
CA GLN A 27 -0.40 -1.04 -8.62
C GLN A 27 -1.80 -0.49 -8.91
N LEU A 28 -2.78 -0.91 -8.12
CA LEU A 28 -4.14 -0.40 -8.26
C LEU A 28 -4.21 1.09 -7.90
N ALA A 29 -3.43 1.52 -6.91
CA ALA A 29 -3.36 2.93 -6.55
C ALA A 29 -2.79 3.75 -7.69
N ILE A 30 -1.79 3.23 -8.39
CA ILE A 30 -1.23 3.91 -9.57
C ILE A 30 -2.31 4.07 -10.64
N GLU A 31 -3.05 3.01 -10.93
CA GLU A 31 -4.12 3.07 -11.92
C GLU A 31 -5.18 4.08 -11.52
N LEU A 32 -5.54 4.09 -10.25
CA LEU A 32 -6.50 5.04 -9.72
C LEU A 32 -6.00 6.47 -9.85
N GLY A 33 -4.71 6.68 -9.59
CA GLY A 33 -4.09 8.00 -9.75
C GLY A 33 -4.17 8.49 -11.18
N GLU A 34 -3.96 7.60 -12.14
CA GLU A 34 -4.04 7.94 -13.56
C GLU A 34 -5.46 8.35 -13.93
N ILE A 35 -6.45 7.60 -13.45
CA ILE A 35 -7.86 7.91 -13.72
C ILE A 35 -8.23 9.25 -13.10
N LYS A 36 -7.83 9.48 -11.86
CA LYS A 36 -8.10 10.75 -11.18
C LYS A 36 -7.48 11.92 -11.94
N ASN A 37 -6.28 11.73 -12.47
CA ASN A 37 -5.61 12.75 -13.24
C ASN A 37 -6.39 13.08 -14.51
N GLU A 38 -6.87 12.06 -15.21
CA GLU A 38 -7.68 12.25 -16.42
C GLU A 38 -8.98 12.99 -16.13
N LEU A 39 -9.60 12.66 -15.00
CA LEU A 39 -10.87 13.26 -14.60
C LEU A 39 -10.68 14.55 -13.83
N ARG A 40 -9.43 14.98 -13.60
CA ARG A 40 -9.07 16.18 -12.84
C ARG A 40 -9.62 16.14 -11.42
N LEU A 41 -9.59 14.95 -10.82
CA LEU A 41 -9.99 14.77 -9.42
C LEU A 41 -8.76 14.85 -8.53
N ALA A 42 -8.99 15.26 -7.29
CA ALA A 42 -7.91 15.33 -6.30
C ALA A 42 -7.46 13.94 -5.90
N ILE A 43 -6.15 13.77 -5.74
CA ILE A 43 -5.60 12.51 -5.26
C ILE A 43 -5.93 12.31 -3.79
N TYR A 44 -5.80 13.37 -2.98
CA TYR A 44 -6.10 13.28 -1.57
C TYR A 44 -7.61 13.21 -1.36
N ASP A 45 -8.05 12.15 -0.71
CA ASP A 45 -9.46 11.89 -0.44
C ASP A 45 -9.62 11.49 1.02
N PRO A 46 -9.72 12.45 1.93
CA PRO A 46 -9.79 12.15 3.37
C PRO A 46 -11.00 11.34 3.76
N SER A 47 -12.11 11.49 3.04
CA SER A 47 -13.32 10.70 3.30
C SER A 47 -13.06 9.22 3.05
N ARG A 48 -12.40 8.91 1.94
CA ARG A 48 -12.04 7.53 1.60
C ARG A 48 -11.06 6.96 2.60
N GLU A 49 -10.09 7.76 3.04
CA GLU A 49 -9.10 7.32 4.02
C GLU A 49 -9.75 6.92 5.34
N ARG A 50 -10.71 7.73 5.79
CA ARG A 50 -11.45 7.42 7.02
C ARG A 50 -12.28 6.14 6.85
N GLU A 51 -12.86 5.97 5.69
CA GLU A 51 -13.65 4.77 5.37
C GLU A 51 -12.80 3.50 5.47
N ILE A 52 -11.60 3.54 4.93
CA ILE A 52 -10.68 2.40 4.97
C ILE A 52 -10.33 2.03 6.41
N ILE A 53 -9.96 3.03 7.22
CA ILE A 53 -9.60 2.80 8.62
C ILE A 53 -10.79 2.19 9.36
N LYS A 54 -11.97 2.75 9.18
CA LYS A 54 -13.18 2.26 9.85
C LYS A 54 -13.46 0.82 9.45
N MET A 55 -13.31 0.51 8.17
CA MET A 55 -13.55 -0.85 7.67
C MET A 55 -12.56 -1.84 8.29
N MET A 56 -11.28 -1.47 8.34
CA MET A 56 -10.27 -2.37 8.89
C MET A 56 -10.49 -2.60 10.39
N LEU A 57 -10.87 -1.57 11.11
CA LEU A 57 -11.18 -1.72 12.53
C LEU A 57 -12.36 -2.67 12.74
N SER A 58 -13.37 -2.57 11.88
CA SER A 58 -14.55 -3.43 12.01
C SER A 58 -14.25 -4.89 11.70
N LYS A 59 -13.21 -5.15 10.93
CA LYS A 59 -12.84 -6.51 10.53
C LYS A 59 -11.74 -7.11 11.40
N ASN A 60 -11.15 -6.32 12.28
CA ASN A 60 -10.02 -6.78 13.08
C ASN A 60 -10.48 -7.70 14.21
N ASP A 61 -9.99 -8.93 14.18
CA ASP A 61 -10.26 -9.93 15.22
C ASP A 61 -9.07 -10.13 16.17
N GLY A 62 -8.04 -9.32 16.04
CA GLY A 62 -6.84 -9.49 16.85
C GLY A 62 -5.93 -10.58 16.29
N PRO A 63 -4.77 -10.81 16.89
CA PRO A 63 -4.28 -10.26 18.15
C PRO A 63 -3.75 -8.83 18.09
N LEU A 64 -3.67 -8.19 16.90
CA LEU A 64 -3.30 -6.78 16.85
C LEU A 64 -4.42 -5.95 17.46
N ASP A 65 -4.04 -4.97 18.27
CA ASP A 65 -5.04 -4.05 18.82
C ASP A 65 -5.41 -2.98 17.80
N ASP A 66 -6.45 -2.22 18.11
CA ASP A 66 -6.97 -1.22 17.18
C ASP A 66 -5.92 -0.15 16.85
N GLN A 67 -5.12 0.24 17.83
CA GLN A 67 -4.10 1.26 17.62
C GLN A 67 -3.07 0.78 16.59
N ALA A 68 -2.67 -0.49 16.69
CA ALA A 68 -1.73 -1.08 15.74
C ALA A 68 -2.32 -1.12 14.33
N VAL A 69 -3.60 -1.51 14.22
CA VAL A 69 -4.29 -1.57 12.93
C VAL A 69 -4.35 -0.18 12.31
N VAL A 70 -4.71 0.82 13.09
CA VAL A 70 -4.78 2.20 12.59
C VAL A 70 -3.41 2.66 12.09
N GLY A 71 -2.36 2.44 12.88
CA GLY A 71 -1.01 2.86 12.50
C GLY A 71 -0.54 2.22 11.21
N LEU A 72 -0.75 0.91 11.09
CA LEU A 72 -0.31 0.17 9.91
C LEU A 72 -1.08 0.62 8.66
N PHE A 73 -2.40 0.71 8.75
CA PHE A 73 -3.19 1.11 7.60
C PHE A 73 -3.03 2.57 7.23
N GLN A 74 -2.78 3.43 8.21
CA GLN A 74 -2.45 4.81 7.90
C GLN A 74 -1.18 4.89 7.07
N ARG A 75 -0.17 4.07 7.41
CA ARG A 75 1.06 4.04 6.64
C ARG A 75 0.80 3.52 5.22
N ILE A 76 0.00 2.47 5.09
CA ILE A 76 -0.34 1.92 3.78
C ILE A 76 -1.06 2.98 2.94
N ILE A 77 -2.01 3.69 3.55
CA ILE A 77 -2.76 4.76 2.88
C ILE A 77 -1.81 5.86 2.42
N ASP A 78 -0.90 6.27 3.30
CA ASP A 78 0.05 7.33 2.98
C ASP A 78 0.95 6.94 1.81
N GLU A 79 1.41 5.69 1.79
CA GLU A 79 2.25 5.21 0.69
C GLU A 79 1.45 5.08 -0.61
N SER A 80 0.17 4.71 -0.53
CA SER A 80 -0.71 4.67 -1.70
C SER A 80 -0.87 6.04 -2.32
N ARG A 81 -1.08 7.05 -1.49
CA ARG A 81 -1.20 8.42 -1.96
C ARG A 81 0.10 8.89 -2.61
N ARG A 82 1.23 8.50 -2.02
CA ARG A 82 2.53 8.85 -2.56
C ARG A 82 2.75 8.26 -3.95
N VAL A 83 2.40 6.98 -4.16
CA VAL A 83 2.58 6.37 -5.47
C VAL A 83 1.59 6.91 -6.50
N GLU A 84 0.37 7.30 -6.09
CA GLU A 84 -0.56 7.96 -6.98
C GLU A 84 0.03 9.26 -7.53
N LYS A 85 0.58 10.07 -6.64
CA LYS A 85 1.20 11.35 -7.02
C LYS A 85 2.42 11.14 -7.90
N PHE A 86 3.25 10.19 -7.53
CA PHE A 86 4.47 9.90 -8.25
C PHE A 86 4.17 9.43 -9.66
N SER A 87 3.18 8.57 -9.80
CA SER A 87 2.74 8.07 -11.09
C SER A 87 2.31 9.21 -12.02
N VAL A 88 1.52 10.14 -11.51
CA VAL A 88 1.07 11.29 -12.29
C VAL A 88 2.25 12.17 -12.71
N SER A 89 3.19 12.39 -11.80
CA SER A 89 4.39 13.16 -12.11
C SER A 89 5.25 12.48 -13.16
N SER A 90 5.34 11.15 -13.09
CA SER A 90 6.15 10.37 -14.03
C SER A 90 5.62 10.46 -15.45
N ASP A 91 4.32 10.57 -15.62
CA ASP A 91 3.72 10.71 -16.94
C ASP A 91 4.19 11.96 -17.65
N LYS A 92 4.51 12.99 -16.89
CA LYS A 92 4.98 14.26 -17.46
C LYS A 92 6.46 14.26 -17.70
N ASN A 93 7.19 13.44 -16.99
CA ASN A 93 8.63 13.31 -17.11
C ASN A 93 8.93 11.99 -17.76
N ILE A 94 9.92 11.96 -18.55
CA ILE A 94 10.23 10.77 -19.25
C ILE A 94 10.64 9.65 -18.33
N THR A 95 10.46 8.45 -18.78
CA THR A 95 10.55 7.21 -18.05
C THR A 95 11.95 6.75 -17.68
N THR A 96 12.97 7.55 -17.88
CA THR A 96 14.34 7.17 -17.59
C THR A 96 14.52 6.72 -16.14
N GLU A 97 13.90 7.41 -15.23
CA GLU A 97 13.99 7.06 -13.83
C GLU A 97 13.36 5.71 -13.52
N ASN A 98 12.27 5.41 -14.19
CA ASN A 98 11.61 4.13 -14.01
C ASN A 98 12.50 2.98 -14.44
N LYS A 99 13.21 3.15 -15.52
CA LYS A 99 14.15 2.12 -15.99
C LYS A 99 15.26 1.88 -15.00
N GLN A 100 15.78 2.94 -14.41
CA GLN A 100 16.84 2.80 -13.41
C GLN A 100 16.33 2.04 -12.18
N ARG A 101 15.11 2.30 -11.81
CA ARG A 101 14.51 1.64 -10.68
C ARG A 101 14.34 0.16 -10.94
N GLU A 102 13.94 -0.19 -12.13
CA GLU A 102 13.72 -1.59 -12.51
C GLU A 102 15.02 -2.38 -12.57
N SER A 103 16.11 -1.71 -12.83
CA SER A 103 17.40 -2.39 -12.98
C SER A 103 17.96 -2.87 -11.65
N LYS A 104 17.38 -2.51 -10.56
CA LYS A 104 17.77 -3.03 -9.26
C LYS A 104 17.14 -4.36 -8.99
#